data_67a940f8d981c7842c3d3533ed262566
#
_entry.id   67a940f8d981c7842c3d3533ed262566
#
_cell.length_a   1.000
_cell.length_b   1.000
_cell.length_c   1.000
_cell.angle_alpha   90.00
_cell.angle_beta   90.00
_cell.angle_gamma   90.00
#
_symmetry.space_group_name_H-M   'P 1'
#
loop_
_entity.id
_entity.type
_entity.pdbx_description
1 polymer ?
#
loop_
_entity_poly.entity_id
_entity_poly.type
_entity_poly.pdbx_seq_one_letter_code
_entity_poly.pdbx_strand_id
1 'polypeptide(L)'
;MRKLKVYLDTSVISHLLQEDVPEKMADTRQLWEMFKAGKYDVYLSTVTLREIEKCSEPKKTRLIDCLNEIQFTILDITEDITNVAKKIVEMGILTQKSFDDCQHIGAAVINECDCIISWNFRHIVNVKTIRGVRAITNLEGYKMIEIWNPSVLLESEG
;
A
#
# COMPACT_ATOMS: atom_id res chain seq x y z
N MET A 1 -16.67 -17.25 0.16
CA MET A 1 -15.32 -16.97 0.70
C MET A 1 -15.12 -15.48 0.92
N ARG A 2 -14.40 -15.17 1.98
CA ARG A 2 -14.05 -13.79 2.30
C ARG A 2 -13.07 -13.23 1.26
N LYS A 3 -13.31 -12.01 0.81
CA LYS A 3 -12.34 -11.32 -0.06
C LYS A 3 -11.12 -10.91 0.76
N LEU A 4 -9.94 -10.96 0.14
CA LEU A 4 -8.75 -10.41 0.77
C LEU A 4 -8.86 -8.89 0.90
N LYS A 5 -8.46 -8.37 2.05
CA LYS A 5 -8.35 -6.95 2.31
C LYS A 5 -6.95 -6.50 1.89
N VAL A 6 -6.87 -5.69 0.87
CA VAL A 6 -5.62 -5.26 0.24
C VAL A 6 -5.43 -3.77 0.43
N TYR A 7 -4.37 -3.38 1.11
CA TYR A 7 -3.99 -1.96 1.21
C TYR A 7 -3.02 -1.61 0.09
N LEU A 8 -3.27 -0.52 -0.60
CA LEU A 8 -2.38 -0.02 -1.65
C LEU A 8 -1.64 1.22 -1.15
N ASP A 9 -0.32 1.23 -1.29
CA ASP A 9 0.41 2.49 -1.14
C ASP A 9 0.30 3.28 -2.44
N THR A 10 0.79 4.51 -2.43
CA THR A 10 0.66 5.42 -3.56
C THR A 10 1.43 4.93 -4.79
N SER A 11 2.50 4.17 -4.60
CA SER A 11 3.32 3.68 -5.72
C SER A 11 2.54 2.79 -6.68
N VAL A 12 1.58 2.00 -6.18
CA VAL A 12 0.77 1.13 -7.03
C VAL A 12 -0.10 1.97 -7.97
N ILE A 13 -0.75 3.00 -7.43
CA ILE A 13 -1.59 3.89 -8.25
C ILE A 13 -0.73 4.62 -9.28
N SER A 14 0.40 5.15 -8.84
CA SER A 14 1.34 5.89 -9.70
C SER A 14 1.85 5.04 -10.86
N HIS A 15 2.09 3.74 -10.65
CA HIS A 15 2.61 2.86 -11.69
C HIS A 15 1.61 2.53 -12.79
N LEU A 16 0.33 2.85 -12.61
CA LEU A 16 -0.65 2.75 -13.70
C LEU A 16 -0.26 3.61 -14.90
N LEU A 17 0.52 4.67 -14.67
CA LEU A 17 0.92 5.64 -15.69
C LEU A 17 2.45 5.68 -15.88
N GLN A 18 3.19 4.72 -15.35
CA GLN A 18 4.65 4.75 -15.33
C GLN A 18 5.23 4.08 -16.58
N GLU A 19 5.24 4.79 -17.70
CA GLU A 19 5.63 4.26 -19.01
C GLU A 19 7.11 3.85 -19.11
N ASP A 20 7.97 4.44 -18.27
CA ASP A 20 9.41 4.11 -18.24
C ASP A 20 9.72 2.76 -17.60
N VAL A 21 8.75 2.15 -16.93
CA VAL A 21 8.85 0.78 -16.40
C VAL A 21 7.66 -0.06 -16.91
N PRO A 22 7.65 -0.38 -18.22
CA PRO A 22 6.46 -0.94 -18.87
C PRO A 22 5.99 -2.28 -18.30
N GLU A 23 6.88 -3.11 -17.79
CA GLU A 23 6.50 -4.40 -17.20
C GLU A 23 5.73 -4.19 -15.90
N LYS A 24 6.19 -3.28 -15.03
CA LYS A 24 5.48 -2.94 -13.80
C LYS A 24 4.15 -2.27 -14.10
N MET A 25 4.13 -1.39 -15.10
CA MET A 25 2.89 -0.73 -15.53
C MET A 25 1.87 -1.77 -16.00
N ALA A 26 2.30 -2.74 -16.80
CA ALA A 26 1.42 -3.80 -17.32
C ALA A 26 0.84 -4.65 -16.19
N ASP A 27 1.67 -5.07 -15.25
CA ASP A 27 1.22 -5.83 -14.07
C ASP A 27 0.24 -5.03 -13.22
N THR A 28 0.53 -3.75 -13.04
CA THR A 28 -0.35 -2.87 -12.27
C THR A 28 -1.71 -2.71 -12.94
N ARG A 29 -1.74 -2.54 -14.25
CA ARG A 29 -2.98 -2.44 -15.03
C ARG A 29 -3.79 -3.74 -14.99
N GLN A 30 -3.10 -4.88 -15.03
CA GLN A 30 -3.77 -6.17 -14.90
C GLN A 30 -4.41 -6.32 -13.51
N LEU A 31 -3.70 -5.93 -12.47
CA LEU A 31 -4.22 -5.94 -11.10
C LEU A 31 -5.42 -5.00 -10.97
N TRP A 32 -5.35 -3.84 -11.64
CA TRP A 32 -6.44 -2.85 -11.63
C TRP A 32 -7.73 -3.43 -12.20
N GLU A 33 -7.63 -4.26 -13.24
CA GLU A 33 -8.80 -4.95 -13.80
C GLU A 33 -9.44 -5.89 -12.77
N MET A 34 -8.64 -6.54 -11.93
CA MET A 34 -9.14 -7.37 -10.84
C MET A 34 -9.85 -6.54 -9.78
N PHE A 35 -9.34 -5.34 -9.48
CA PHE A 35 -10.00 -4.41 -8.57
C PHE A 35 -11.34 -3.92 -9.13
N LYS A 36 -11.38 -3.60 -10.43
CA LYS A 36 -12.64 -3.24 -11.10
C LYS A 36 -13.67 -4.37 -11.01
N ALA A 37 -13.22 -5.60 -11.12
CA ALA A 37 -14.08 -6.78 -11.03
C ALA A 37 -14.54 -7.09 -9.60
N GLY A 38 -14.02 -6.37 -8.60
CA GLY A 38 -14.41 -6.55 -7.21
C GLY A 38 -13.84 -7.79 -6.55
N LYS A 39 -12.72 -8.31 -7.02
CA LYS A 39 -12.10 -9.52 -6.44
C LYS A 39 -11.52 -9.29 -5.05
N TYR A 40 -11.19 -8.05 -4.71
CA TYR A 40 -10.53 -7.68 -3.46
C TYR A 40 -11.26 -6.54 -2.78
N ASP A 41 -11.15 -6.47 -1.46
CA ASP A 41 -11.54 -5.29 -0.71
C ASP A 41 -10.33 -4.34 -0.65
N VAL A 42 -10.40 -3.24 -1.36
CA VAL A 42 -9.28 -2.30 -1.54
C VAL A 42 -9.35 -1.19 -0.51
N TYR A 43 -8.23 -0.92 0.14
CA TYR A 43 -8.08 0.12 1.15
C TYR A 43 -6.97 1.08 0.76
N LEU A 44 -7.22 2.35 0.95
CA LEU A 44 -6.26 3.44 0.85
C LEU A 44 -6.32 4.23 2.15
N SER A 45 -5.48 5.23 2.30
CA SER A 45 -5.58 6.16 3.41
C SER A 45 -5.51 7.61 2.93
N THR A 46 -5.73 8.55 3.84
CA THR A 46 -5.59 9.97 3.54
C THR A 46 -4.16 10.35 3.15
N VAL A 47 -3.16 9.54 3.55
CA VAL A 47 -1.77 9.71 3.08
C VAL A 47 -1.70 9.56 1.56
N THR A 48 -2.38 8.56 1.01
CA THR A 48 -2.44 8.32 -0.43
C THR A 48 -3.01 9.55 -1.16
N LEU A 49 -4.12 10.08 -0.65
CA LEU A 49 -4.75 11.26 -1.25
C LEU A 49 -3.84 12.48 -1.19
N ARG A 50 -3.16 12.67 -0.05
CA ARG A 50 -2.22 13.78 0.12
C ARG A 50 -1.05 13.68 -0.86
N GLU A 51 -0.53 12.47 -1.05
CA GLU A 51 0.58 12.25 -1.99
C GLU A 51 0.16 12.48 -3.44
N ILE A 52 -1.05 12.04 -3.82
CA ILE A 52 -1.60 12.31 -5.16
C ILE A 52 -1.81 13.81 -5.35
N GLU A 53 -2.30 14.52 -4.34
CA GLU A 53 -2.54 15.96 -4.41
C GLU A 53 -1.25 16.74 -4.69
N LYS A 54 -0.10 16.22 -4.30
CA LYS A 54 1.20 16.84 -4.57
C LYS A 54 1.69 16.64 -6.01
N CYS A 55 1.07 15.75 -6.77
CA CYS A 55 1.43 15.54 -8.17
C CYS A 55 1.00 16.74 -9.01
N SER A 56 1.77 17.03 -10.05
CA SER A 56 1.40 18.08 -11.02
C SER A 56 0.44 17.52 -12.07
N GLU A 57 -0.30 18.45 -12.72
CA GLU A 57 -1.14 18.09 -13.84
C GLU A 57 -0.28 17.84 -15.10
N PRO A 58 -0.70 16.97 -16.02
CA PRO A 58 -2.00 16.26 -16.04
C PRO A 58 -2.03 14.96 -15.23
N LYS A 59 -0.92 14.56 -14.65
CA LYS A 59 -0.80 13.29 -13.92
C LYS A 59 -1.81 13.17 -12.77
N LYS A 60 -1.97 14.24 -11.99
CA LYS A 60 -2.88 14.23 -10.84
C LYS A 60 -4.31 13.85 -11.24
N THR A 61 -4.87 14.53 -12.25
CA THR A 61 -6.20 14.24 -12.74
C THR A 61 -6.33 12.83 -13.27
N ARG A 62 -5.31 12.34 -13.99
CA ARG A 62 -5.33 10.98 -14.55
C ARG A 62 -5.31 9.93 -13.45
N LEU A 63 -4.56 10.15 -12.37
CA LEU A 63 -4.53 9.22 -11.23
C LEU A 63 -5.87 9.20 -10.50
N ILE A 64 -6.49 10.36 -10.33
CA ILE A 64 -7.82 10.46 -9.71
C ILE A 64 -8.85 9.72 -10.57
N ASP A 65 -8.80 9.88 -11.89
CA ASP A 65 -9.68 9.17 -12.81
C ASP A 65 -9.53 7.65 -12.67
N CYS A 66 -8.29 7.17 -12.54
CA CYS A 66 -8.05 5.75 -12.31
C CYS A 66 -8.68 5.27 -11.00
N LEU A 67 -8.55 6.04 -9.92
CA LEU A 67 -9.16 5.68 -8.64
C LEU A 67 -10.69 5.61 -8.74
N ASN A 68 -11.29 6.48 -9.52
CA ASN A 68 -12.74 6.50 -9.71
C ASN A 68 -13.27 5.27 -10.46
N GLU A 69 -12.38 4.47 -11.05
CA GLU A 69 -12.76 3.24 -11.74
C GLU A 69 -12.98 2.05 -10.79
N ILE A 70 -12.53 2.14 -9.54
CA ILE A 70 -12.60 1.06 -8.57
C ILE A 70 -13.35 1.48 -7.32
N GLN A 71 -13.86 0.49 -6.58
CA GLN A 71 -14.41 0.72 -5.25
C GLN A 71 -13.28 0.55 -4.24
N PHE A 72 -13.22 1.44 -3.25
CA PHE A 72 -12.21 1.38 -2.20
C PHE A 72 -12.72 2.07 -0.95
N THR A 73 -12.08 1.75 0.17
CA THR A 73 -12.33 2.41 1.45
C THR A 73 -11.14 3.30 1.78
N ILE A 74 -11.40 4.54 2.19
CA ILE A 74 -10.34 5.44 2.66
C ILE A 74 -10.28 5.40 4.17
N LEU A 75 -9.07 5.16 4.69
CA LEU A 75 -8.80 5.12 6.13
C LEU A 75 -8.23 6.46 6.57
N ASP A 76 -8.76 6.99 7.66
CA ASP A 76 -8.17 8.15 8.33
C ASP A 76 -6.96 7.69 9.15
N ILE A 77 -5.95 8.57 9.26
CA ILE A 77 -4.78 8.28 10.08
C ILE A 77 -5.13 8.57 11.53
N THR A 78 -5.31 7.50 12.28
CA THR A 78 -5.63 7.56 13.71
C THR A 78 -4.36 7.63 14.55
N GLU A 79 -4.54 7.86 15.86
CA GLU A 79 -3.43 7.83 16.82
C GLU A 79 -2.75 6.46 16.84
N ASP A 80 -3.52 5.37 16.76
CA ASP A 80 -2.97 4.01 16.73
C ASP A 80 -2.09 3.79 15.51
N ILE A 81 -2.52 4.27 14.34
CA ILE A 81 -1.73 4.20 13.11
C ILE A 81 -0.42 4.97 13.26
N THR A 82 -0.51 6.19 13.81
CA THR A 82 0.67 7.02 14.05
C THR A 82 1.63 6.35 15.03
N ASN A 83 1.11 5.68 16.06
CA ASN A 83 1.94 4.96 17.02
C ASN A 83 2.70 3.81 16.37
N VAL A 84 2.07 3.05 15.48
CA VAL A 84 2.77 2.00 14.70
C VAL A 84 3.86 2.63 13.84
N ALA A 85 3.54 3.73 13.15
CA ALA A 85 4.51 4.43 12.31
C ALA A 85 5.73 4.90 13.11
N LYS A 86 5.50 5.48 14.29
CA LYS A 86 6.58 5.90 15.19
C LYS A 86 7.42 4.71 15.66
N LYS A 87 6.79 3.58 15.93
CA LYS A 87 7.50 2.38 16.36
C LYS A 87 8.44 1.86 15.27
N ILE A 88 8.01 1.93 14.02
CA ILE A 88 8.86 1.55 12.88
C ILE A 88 10.12 2.40 12.84
N VAL A 89 10.00 3.70 13.08
CA VAL A 89 11.15 4.62 13.13
C VAL A 89 12.01 4.34 14.36
N GLU A 90 11.40 4.19 15.53
CA GLU A 90 12.12 3.93 16.78
C GLU A 90 12.97 2.66 16.73
N MET A 91 12.45 1.62 16.08
CA MET A 91 13.16 0.35 15.92
C MET A 91 14.21 0.37 14.80
N GLY A 92 14.38 1.51 14.14
CA GLY A 92 15.38 1.66 13.08
C GLY A 92 15.06 0.94 11.78
N ILE A 93 13.79 0.55 11.57
CA ILE A 93 13.37 -0.14 10.35
C ILE A 93 13.37 0.83 9.18
N LEU A 94 12.79 2.01 9.39
CA LEU A 94 12.80 3.14 8.43
C LEU A 94 13.18 4.41 9.18
N THR A 95 13.55 5.46 8.43
CA THR A 95 13.90 6.76 9.04
C THR A 95 12.67 7.68 9.05
N GLN A 96 12.77 8.78 9.80
CA GLN A 96 11.72 9.80 9.85
C GLN A 96 11.40 10.39 8.47
N LYS A 97 12.36 10.42 7.55
CA LYS A 97 12.14 10.89 6.18
C LYS A 97 11.13 10.03 5.42
N SER A 98 10.98 8.79 5.82
CA SER A 98 10.05 7.83 5.21
C SER A 98 8.78 7.65 6.05
N PHE A 99 8.39 8.67 6.82
CA PHE A 99 7.26 8.56 7.74
C PHE A 99 5.95 8.28 7.01
N ASP A 100 5.77 8.80 5.79
CA ASP A 100 4.59 8.50 4.99
C ASP A 100 4.50 6.99 4.70
N ASP A 101 5.63 6.34 4.37
CA ASP A 101 5.68 4.89 4.18
C ASP A 101 5.35 4.15 5.47
N CYS A 102 5.82 4.66 6.60
CA CYS A 102 5.50 4.08 7.92
C CYS A 102 4.00 4.19 8.21
N GLN A 103 3.36 5.28 7.82
CA GLN A 103 1.92 5.46 7.99
C GLN A 103 1.11 4.53 7.08
N HIS A 104 1.56 4.30 5.85
CA HIS A 104 0.94 3.30 4.98
C HIS A 104 0.96 1.92 5.64
N ILE A 105 2.10 1.51 6.17
CA ILE A 105 2.23 0.23 6.86
C ILE A 105 1.33 0.19 8.10
N GLY A 106 1.36 1.24 8.90
CA GLY A 106 0.54 1.35 10.10
C GLY A 106 -0.95 1.27 9.81
N ALA A 107 -1.39 1.94 8.74
CA ALA A 107 -2.80 1.91 8.32
C ALA A 107 -3.24 0.49 7.98
N ALA A 108 -2.41 -0.24 7.25
CA ALA A 108 -2.70 -1.62 6.89
C ALA A 108 -2.72 -2.55 8.12
N VAL A 109 -1.78 -2.37 9.05
CA VAL A 109 -1.69 -3.18 10.27
C VAL A 109 -2.89 -2.94 11.18
N ILE A 110 -3.18 -1.69 11.51
CA ILE A 110 -4.26 -1.34 12.45
C ILE A 110 -5.63 -1.77 11.93
N ASN A 111 -5.84 -1.69 10.62
CA ASN A 111 -7.11 -2.05 10.01
C ASN A 111 -7.19 -3.53 9.60
N GLU A 112 -6.22 -4.32 10.06
CA GLU A 112 -6.19 -5.78 9.84
C GLU A 112 -6.31 -6.18 8.38
N CYS A 113 -5.64 -5.44 7.49
CA CYS A 113 -5.54 -5.83 6.09
C CYS A 113 -4.77 -7.15 5.99
N ASP A 114 -5.09 -7.95 5.00
CA ASP A 114 -4.38 -9.22 4.76
C ASP A 114 -2.99 -8.94 4.19
N CYS A 115 -2.87 -7.90 3.37
CA CYS A 115 -1.59 -7.52 2.78
C CYS A 115 -1.53 -6.04 2.47
N ILE A 116 -0.30 -5.54 2.37
CA ILE A 116 0.00 -4.25 1.75
C ILE A 116 0.72 -4.53 0.44
N ILE A 117 0.28 -3.87 -0.62
CA ILE A 117 0.83 -4.01 -1.97
C ILE A 117 1.58 -2.73 -2.31
N SER A 118 2.82 -2.88 -2.77
CA SER A 118 3.68 -1.73 -3.06
C SER A 118 4.72 -2.07 -4.13
N TRP A 119 5.09 -1.09 -4.93
CA TRP A 119 6.27 -1.14 -5.81
C TRP A 119 7.51 -0.55 -5.14
N ASN A 120 7.39 -0.07 -3.91
CA ASN A 120 8.51 0.54 -3.19
C ASN A 120 9.40 -0.53 -2.57
N PHE A 121 10.34 -1.06 -3.35
CA PHE A 121 11.29 -2.06 -2.87
C PHE A 121 12.30 -1.47 -1.89
N ARG A 122 12.55 -0.18 -1.99
CA ARG A 122 13.54 0.47 -1.12
C ARG A 122 13.08 0.55 0.33
N HIS A 123 11.79 0.87 0.56
CA HIS A 123 11.30 1.13 1.91
C HIS A 123 10.26 0.12 2.41
N ILE A 124 9.52 -0.53 1.53
CA ILE A 124 8.39 -1.37 1.96
C ILE A 124 8.61 -2.85 1.64
N VAL A 125 8.84 -3.17 0.36
CA VAL A 125 8.92 -4.57 -0.09
C VAL A 125 10.37 -5.02 -0.06
N ASN A 126 10.89 -5.26 1.14
CA ASN A 126 12.25 -5.75 1.33
C ASN A 126 12.36 -6.52 2.64
N VAL A 127 13.41 -7.31 2.76
CA VAL A 127 13.59 -8.21 3.90
C VAL A 127 13.61 -7.45 5.23
N LYS A 128 14.31 -6.33 5.29
CA LYS A 128 14.43 -5.55 6.54
C LYS A 128 13.07 -5.06 7.02
N THR A 129 12.27 -4.47 6.13
CA THR A 129 10.95 -3.96 6.47
C THR A 129 10.00 -5.09 6.83
N ILE A 130 9.98 -6.18 6.03
CA ILE A 130 9.11 -7.32 6.26
C ILE A 130 9.38 -7.93 7.64
N ARG A 131 10.65 -8.16 7.97
CA ARG A 131 11.03 -8.72 9.28
C ARG A 131 10.72 -7.77 10.42
N GLY A 132 10.99 -6.49 10.22
CA GLY A 132 10.73 -5.46 11.23
C GLY A 132 9.24 -5.32 11.55
N VAL A 133 8.41 -5.27 10.53
CA VAL A 133 6.94 -5.18 10.70
C VAL A 133 6.40 -6.44 11.38
N ARG A 134 6.92 -7.61 11.01
CA ARG A 134 6.54 -8.87 11.66
C ARG A 134 6.88 -8.85 13.15
N ALA A 135 8.04 -8.32 13.51
CA ALA A 135 8.43 -8.17 14.92
C ALA A 135 7.45 -7.25 15.67
N ILE A 136 7.06 -6.14 15.06
CA ILE A 136 6.11 -5.19 15.68
C ILE A 136 4.75 -5.84 15.89
N THR A 137 4.20 -6.48 14.87
CA THR A 137 2.88 -7.13 14.99
C THR A 137 2.89 -8.20 16.06
N ASN A 138 3.98 -8.96 16.17
CA ASN A 138 4.15 -9.97 17.21
C ASN A 138 4.19 -9.35 18.62
N LEU A 139 5.02 -8.31 18.80
CA LEU A 139 5.20 -7.67 20.11
C LEU A 139 3.93 -6.94 20.59
N GLU A 140 3.24 -6.28 19.68
CA GLU A 140 2.07 -5.45 20.02
C GLU A 140 0.75 -6.23 19.94
N GLY A 141 0.79 -7.50 19.55
CA GLY A 141 -0.42 -8.33 19.46
C GLY A 141 -1.33 -8.01 18.29
N TYR A 142 -0.80 -7.43 17.23
CA TYR A 142 -1.57 -7.19 16.01
C TYR A 142 -1.57 -8.41 15.11
N LYS A 143 -2.59 -8.51 14.26
CA LYS A 143 -2.65 -9.53 13.22
C LYS A 143 -1.44 -9.35 12.27
N MET A 144 -0.79 -10.45 11.91
CA MET A 144 0.30 -10.44 10.94
C MET A 144 -0.21 -9.98 9.57
N ILE A 145 0.62 -9.21 8.87
CA ILE A 145 0.30 -8.71 7.54
C ILE A 145 1.36 -9.19 6.55
N GLU A 146 0.93 -9.54 5.35
CA GLU A 146 1.84 -9.83 4.24
C GLU A 146 2.24 -8.55 3.53
N ILE A 147 3.47 -8.51 3.04
CA ILE A 147 3.99 -7.36 2.29
C ILE A 147 4.44 -7.88 0.92
N TRP A 148 3.70 -7.51 -0.13
CA TRP A 148 3.93 -8.02 -1.48
C TRP A 148 4.02 -6.90 -2.50
N ASN A 149 4.63 -7.18 -3.64
CA ASN A 149 4.49 -6.33 -4.82
C ASN A 149 3.30 -6.82 -5.67
N PRO A 150 2.83 -6.01 -6.62
CA PRO A 150 1.70 -6.42 -7.47
C PRO A 150 1.90 -7.72 -8.23
N SER A 151 3.12 -8.01 -8.67
CA SER A 151 3.40 -9.24 -9.42
C SER A 151 3.15 -10.50 -8.58
N VAL A 152 3.48 -10.45 -7.29
CA VAL A 152 3.26 -11.56 -6.36
C VAL A 152 1.76 -11.82 -6.20
N LEU A 153 0.96 -10.77 -6.07
CA LEU A 153 -0.49 -10.92 -5.95
C LEU A 153 -1.10 -11.49 -7.23
N LEU A 154 -0.62 -11.04 -8.40
CA LEU A 154 -1.08 -11.59 -9.68
C LEU A 154 -0.75 -13.06 -9.82
N GLU A 155 0.46 -13.48 -9.42
CA GLU A 155 0.87 -14.88 -9.49
C GLU A 155 -0.02 -15.78 -8.64
N SER A 156 -0.55 -15.27 -7.52
CA SER A 156 -1.44 -16.04 -6.64
C SER A 156 -2.78 -16.35 -7.30
N GLU A 157 -3.15 -15.63 -8.37
CA GLU A 157 -4.40 -15.81 -9.11
C GLU A 157 -4.25 -16.78 -10.30
N GLY A 158 -2.99 -17.09 -10.63
CA GLY A 158 -2.67 -17.97 -11.76
C GLY A 158 -2.71 -19.47 -11.44
#